data_775657fe06cb49bcbd9351091daaf05f
#
_entry.id   775657fe06cb49bcbd9351091daaf05f
#
_cell.length_a   1.000
_cell.length_b   1.000
_cell.length_c   1.000
_cell.angle_alpha   90.00
_cell.angle_beta   90.00
_cell.angle_gamma   90.00
#
_symmetry.space_group_name_H-M   'P 1'
#
loop_
_entity.id
_entity.type
_entity.pdbx_description
1 polymer ?
#
loop_
_entity_poly.entity_id
_entity_poly.type
_entity_poly.pdbx_seq_one_letter_code
_entity_poly.pdbx_strand_id
1 'polypeptide(L)'
;YYSGSIEKLQQALTAAEDLLKTPMEQLEQAEIDNAAKVLMDAISTLFEKGDMAPLLTLVRYVKMMNEERYTPASWQPLKTALENAEAGIAEGELLADEVTALYNALRGAVENLVQKANPSGLEGAIAVVENILANREQYIPSTLEGLEEALGQAKALYGDANATQTAVDKMTGDLMALAMKVRKPANKAALKSALGYAGRLSGMNQAALARADRVLAACH
;
A
#
# COMPACT_ATOMS: atom_id res chain seq x y z
N TYR A 1 28.15 28.62 13.97
CA TYR A 1 26.98 29.48 14.23
C TYR A 1 26.31 29.89 12.92
N TYR A 2 25.02 30.22 13.00
CA TYR A 2 24.23 30.74 11.90
C TYR A 2 24.75 32.12 11.46
N SER A 3 24.91 32.34 10.13
CA SER A 3 25.57 33.55 9.62
C SER A 3 24.86 34.84 10.05
N GLY A 4 23.53 34.87 10.02
CA GLY A 4 22.77 36.05 10.45
C GLY A 4 22.92 36.40 11.93
N SER A 5 23.20 35.41 12.82
CA SER A 5 23.52 35.69 14.23
C SER A 5 24.95 36.19 14.40
N ILE A 6 25.88 35.70 13.58
CA ILE A 6 27.27 36.21 13.55
C ILE A 6 27.32 37.64 13.05
N GLU A 7 26.58 37.98 11.98
CA GLU A 7 26.53 39.33 11.45
C GLU A 7 26.02 40.34 12.50
N LYS A 8 24.94 39.99 13.22
CA LYS A 8 24.44 40.83 14.32
C LYS A 8 25.48 41.05 15.41
N LEU A 9 26.20 39.98 15.78
CA LEU A 9 27.27 40.08 16.76
C LEU A 9 28.42 40.95 16.26
N GLN A 10 28.82 40.81 15.00
CA GLN A 10 29.88 41.62 14.39
C GLN A 10 29.49 43.11 14.33
N GLN A 11 28.25 43.42 13.96
CA GLN A 11 27.72 44.80 13.96
C GLN A 11 27.71 45.39 15.37
N ALA A 12 27.22 44.64 16.37
CA ALA A 12 27.21 45.07 17.76
C ALA A 12 28.63 45.29 18.31
N LEU A 13 29.56 44.40 17.97
CA LEU A 13 30.96 44.46 18.36
C LEU A 13 31.63 45.73 17.75
N THR A 14 31.46 45.93 16.44
CA THR A 14 32.02 47.12 15.75
C THR A 14 31.49 48.40 16.36
N ALA A 15 30.17 48.49 16.62
CA ALA A 15 29.58 49.68 17.26
C ALA A 15 30.15 49.94 18.67
N ALA A 16 30.34 48.87 19.47
CA ALA A 16 30.93 48.98 20.80
C ALA A 16 32.42 49.43 20.74
N GLU A 17 33.19 48.87 19.81
CA GLU A 17 34.59 49.25 19.59
C GLU A 17 34.73 50.70 19.13
N ASP A 18 33.84 51.21 18.30
CA ASP A 18 33.86 52.59 17.84
C ASP A 18 33.52 53.58 18.96
N LEU A 19 32.58 53.22 19.85
CA LEU A 19 32.32 54.00 21.06
C LEU A 19 33.55 54.07 21.97
N LEU A 20 34.30 52.97 22.14
CA LEU A 20 35.51 52.92 22.95
C LEU A 20 36.66 53.82 22.38
N LYS A 21 36.65 54.14 21.10
CA LYS A 21 37.59 55.04 20.43
C LYS A 21 37.19 56.50 20.59
N THR A 22 35.93 56.77 20.95
CA THR A 22 35.42 58.15 21.12
C THR A 22 35.94 58.77 22.43
N PRO A 23 36.41 60.05 22.47
CA PRO A 23 36.83 60.66 23.70
C PRO A 23 35.72 60.73 24.76
N MET A 24 36.06 60.49 26.03
CA MET A 24 35.10 60.39 27.14
C MET A 24 34.23 61.63 27.32
N GLU A 25 34.78 62.83 26.96
CA GLU A 25 34.10 64.11 27.06
C GLU A 25 32.95 64.26 26.02
N GLN A 26 32.87 63.32 25.04
CA GLN A 26 31.86 63.30 23.97
C GLN A 26 30.84 62.15 24.11
N LEU A 27 30.94 61.34 25.16
CA LEU A 27 30.12 60.19 25.38
C LEU A 27 29.14 60.40 26.53
N GLU A 28 27.87 59.99 26.31
CA GLU A 28 26.90 59.90 27.38
C GLU A 28 26.89 58.48 27.95
N GLN A 29 26.69 58.35 29.28
CA GLN A 29 26.61 57.03 29.93
C GLN A 29 25.54 56.13 29.28
N ALA A 30 24.38 56.70 28.86
CA ALA A 30 23.32 55.99 28.20
C ALA A 30 23.73 55.33 26.87
N GLU A 31 24.68 55.91 26.14
CA GLU A 31 25.21 55.34 24.88
C GLU A 31 26.07 54.12 25.17
N ILE A 32 26.90 54.18 26.20
CA ILE A 32 27.71 53.04 26.66
C ILE A 32 26.84 51.89 27.16
N ASP A 33 25.83 52.19 27.98
CA ASP A 33 24.91 51.18 28.53
C ASP A 33 24.09 50.52 27.42
N ASN A 34 23.65 51.30 26.42
CA ASN A 34 22.92 50.76 25.28
C ASN A 34 23.81 49.86 24.40
N ALA A 35 25.04 50.25 24.12
CA ALA A 35 25.97 49.45 23.35
C ALA A 35 26.31 48.13 24.07
N ALA A 36 26.54 48.20 25.39
CA ALA A 36 26.75 47.00 26.20
C ALA A 36 25.56 46.06 26.17
N LYS A 37 24.33 46.61 26.27
CA LYS A 37 23.10 45.83 26.17
C LYS A 37 22.94 45.17 24.79
N VAL A 38 23.11 45.91 23.71
CA VAL A 38 23.02 45.40 22.32
C VAL A 38 24.03 44.29 22.08
N LEU A 39 25.27 44.44 22.60
CA LEU A 39 26.28 43.40 22.49
C LEU A 39 25.92 42.14 23.28
N MET A 40 25.43 42.31 24.50
CA MET A 40 24.96 41.15 25.31
C MET A 40 23.75 40.45 24.70
N ASP A 41 22.81 41.20 24.13
CA ASP A 41 21.65 40.64 23.41
C ASP A 41 22.13 39.87 22.16
N ALA A 42 23.10 40.39 21.40
CA ALA A 42 23.67 39.72 20.26
C ALA A 42 24.42 38.42 20.63
N ILE A 43 25.12 38.40 21.75
CA ILE A 43 25.78 37.19 22.29
C ILE A 43 24.73 36.15 22.70
N SER A 44 23.68 36.58 23.39
CA SER A 44 22.62 35.67 23.88
C SER A 44 21.77 35.07 22.75
N THR A 45 21.77 35.68 21.57
CA THR A 45 21.03 35.24 20.38
C THR A 45 21.90 34.52 19.34
N LEU A 46 23.11 34.07 19.71
CA LEU A 46 23.92 33.22 18.87
C LEU A 46 23.29 31.84 18.74
N PHE A 47 22.92 31.49 17.50
CA PHE A 47 22.36 30.17 17.18
C PHE A 47 23.42 29.28 16.53
N GLU A 48 23.48 28.00 16.95
CA GLU A 48 24.35 27.04 16.32
C GLU A 48 23.72 26.50 15.03
N LYS A 49 24.55 26.26 14.00
CA LYS A 49 24.12 25.54 12.80
C LYS A 49 23.84 24.09 13.14
N GLY A 50 22.81 23.54 12.54
CA GLY A 50 22.53 22.10 12.63
C GLY A 50 23.58 21.26 11.91
N ASP A 51 23.86 20.07 12.45
CA ASP A 51 24.65 19.06 11.75
C ASP A 51 23.78 18.42 10.64
N MET A 52 24.07 18.77 9.39
CA MET A 52 23.37 18.27 8.22
C MET A 52 23.81 16.86 7.76
N ALA A 53 24.88 16.30 8.32
CA ALA A 53 25.44 15.03 7.86
C ALA A 53 24.45 13.85 7.94
N PRO A 54 23.65 13.67 9.02
CA PRO A 54 22.61 12.64 9.08
C PRO A 54 21.52 12.84 8.02
N LEU A 55 21.06 14.09 7.82
CA LEU A 55 20.04 14.44 6.83
C LEU A 55 20.53 14.15 5.41
N LEU A 56 21.73 14.57 5.06
CA LEU A 56 22.36 14.29 3.77
C LEU A 56 22.50 12.80 3.50
N THR A 57 22.83 12.02 4.52
CA THR A 57 22.95 10.55 4.41
C THR A 57 21.60 9.92 4.12
N LEU A 58 20.54 10.36 4.82
CA LEU A 58 19.19 9.86 4.62
C LEU A 58 18.64 10.25 3.23
N VAL A 59 18.87 11.48 2.79
CA VAL A 59 18.49 11.95 1.43
C VAL A 59 19.15 11.07 0.36
N ARG A 60 20.45 10.77 0.49
CA ARG A 60 21.14 9.87 -0.46
C ARG A 60 20.52 8.47 -0.47
N TYR A 61 20.21 7.95 0.70
CA TYR A 61 19.56 6.64 0.82
C TYR A 61 18.20 6.63 0.10
N VAL A 62 17.36 7.63 0.36
CA VAL A 62 16.02 7.73 -0.26
C VAL A 62 16.11 7.87 -1.78
N LYS A 63 17.08 8.63 -2.30
CA LYS A 63 17.32 8.76 -3.76
C LYS A 63 17.72 7.45 -4.46
N MET A 64 18.24 6.49 -3.73
CA MET A 64 18.58 5.16 -4.27
C MET A 64 17.38 4.19 -4.21
N MET A 65 16.28 4.56 -3.60
CA MET A 65 15.08 3.72 -3.50
C MET A 65 14.34 3.68 -4.84
N ASN A 66 13.75 2.52 -5.16
CA ASN A 66 12.96 2.36 -6.38
C ASN A 66 11.47 2.55 -6.06
N GLU A 67 10.87 3.63 -6.57
CA GLU A 67 9.45 3.98 -6.45
C GLU A 67 8.52 2.85 -6.88
N GLU A 68 8.88 2.10 -7.93
CA GLU A 68 8.03 1.04 -8.48
C GLU A 68 7.71 -0.10 -7.49
N ARG A 69 8.52 -0.22 -6.42
CA ARG A 69 8.36 -1.25 -5.39
C ARG A 69 7.32 -0.88 -4.33
N TYR A 70 6.89 0.37 -4.26
CA TYR A 70 6.03 0.89 -3.20
C TYR A 70 4.70 1.38 -3.73
N THR A 71 3.69 1.41 -2.87
CA THR A 71 2.38 1.93 -3.24
C THR A 71 2.44 3.45 -3.45
N PRO A 72 1.73 3.99 -4.46
CA PRO A 72 1.71 5.43 -4.72
C PRO A 72 1.28 6.26 -3.51
N ALA A 73 0.33 5.77 -2.73
CA ALA A 73 -0.16 6.46 -1.54
C ALA A 73 0.92 6.61 -0.45
N SER A 74 1.82 5.63 -0.28
CA SER A 74 2.91 5.71 0.68
C SER A 74 4.15 6.44 0.13
N TRP A 75 4.34 6.43 -1.20
CA TRP A 75 5.46 7.08 -1.85
C TRP A 75 5.31 8.61 -1.93
N GLN A 76 4.10 9.12 -2.14
CA GLN A 76 3.86 10.55 -2.28
C GLN A 76 4.28 11.37 -1.04
N PRO A 77 3.97 10.98 0.20
CA PRO A 77 4.51 11.65 1.40
C PRO A 77 6.04 11.63 1.47
N LEU A 78 6.68 10.52 1.07
CA LEU A 78 8.14 10.42 1.01
C LEU A 78 8.74 11.41 0.01
N LYS A 79 8.15 11.53 -1.16
CA LYS A 79 8.57 12.48 -2.19
C LYS A 79 8.50 13.92 -1.68
N THR A 80 7.38 14.29 -1.03
CA THR A 80 7.22 15.62 -0.43
C THR A 80 8.25 15.87 0.68
N ALA A 81 8.49 14.90 1.55
CA ALA A 81 9.50 15.04 2.61
C ALA A 81 10.92 15.14 2.04
N LEU A 82 11.22 14.43 0.95
CA LEU A 82 12.50 14.52 0.25
C LEU A 82 12.69 15.91 -0.38
N GLU A 83 11.68 16.42 -1.08
CA GLU A 83 11.71 17.75 -1.69
C GLU A 83 11.96 18.86 -0.62
N ASN A 84 11.29 18.78 0.52
CA ASN A 84 11.50 19.71 1.64
C ASN A 84 12.91 19.60 2.23
N ALA A 85 13.42 18.38 2.38
CA ALA A 85 14.78 18.15 2.88
C ALA A 85 15.83 18.71 1.91
N GLU A 86 15.64 18.51 0.60
CA GLU A 86 16.53 19.05 -0.44
C GLU A 86 16.50 20.59 -0.49
N ALA A 87 15.30 21.18 -0.37
CA ALA A 87 15.16 22.65 -0.30
C ALA A 87 15.90 23.21 0.90
N GLY A 88 15.70 22.64 2.10
CA GLY A 88 16.42 23.08 3.30
C GLY A 88 17.93 22.92 3.18
N ILE A 89 18.41 21.82 2.60
CA ILE A 89 19.85 21.63 2.34
C ILE A 89 20.38 22.68 1.37
N ALA A 90 19.61 23.06 0.35
CA ALA A 90 20.00 24.06 -0.64
C ALA A 90 20.09 25.49 -0.05
N GLU A 91 19.29 25.80 0.97
CA GLU A 91 19.40 27.05 1.73
C GLU A 91 20.74 27.18 2.49
N GLY A 92 21.34 26.03 2.84
CA GLY A 92 22.72 25.95 3.31
C GLY A 92 22.94 26.30 4.77
N GLU A 93 21.98 26.93 5.44
CA GLU A 93 22.10 27.42 6.83
C GLU A 93 20.86 27.09 7.66
N LEU A 94 20.76 25.82 8.05
CA LEU A 94 19.68 25.36 8.93
C LEU A 94 20.11 25.38 10.40
N LEU A 95 19.18 25.73 11.27
CA LEU A 95 19.31 25.55 12.71
C LEU A 95 19.20 24.09 13.08
N ALA A 96 19.71 23.70 14.25
CA ALA A 96 19.68 22.31 14.72
C ALA A 96 18.26 21.71 14.78
N ASP A 97 17.28 22.50 15.20
CA ASP A 97 15.87 22.08 15.26
C ASP A 97 15.26 21.89 13.88
N GLU A 98 15.62 22.73 12.90
CA GLU A 98 15.16 22.64 11.51
C GLU A 98 15.72 21.38 10.85
N VAL A 99 17.02 21.11 11.02
CA VAL A 99 17.64 19.84 10.55
C VAL A 99 16.96 18.64 11.17
N THR A 100 16.70 18.68 12.47
CA THR A 100 16.03 17.59 13.21
C THR A 100 14.61 17.37 12.70
N ALA A 101 13.85 18.45 12.43
CA ALA A 101 12.49 18.37 11.90
C ALA A 101 12.47 17.74 10.51
N LEU A 102 13.33 18.17 9.59
CA LEU A 102 13.45 17.62 8.25
C LEU A 102 13.88 16.15 8.26
N TYR A 103 14.86 15.82 9.10
CA TYR A 103 15.30 14.43 9.27
C TYR A 103 14.19 13.52 9.76
N ASN A 104 13.46 13.94 10.80
CA ASN A 104 12.37 13.14 11.37
C ASN A 104 11.19 13.00 10.38
N ALA A 105 10.86 14.05 9.63
CA ALA A 105 9.82 13.99 8.60
C ALA A 105 10.19 12.99 7.49
N LEU A 106 11.42 13.07 6.97
CA LEU A 106 11.90 12.16 5.93
C LEU A 106 12.00 10.73 6.43
N ARG A 107 12.54 10.52 7.63
CA ARG A 107 12.63 9.22 8.28
C ARG A 107 11.25 8.61 8.51
N GLY A 108 10.31 9.38 9.06
CA GLY A 108 8.93 8.90 9.29
C GLY A 108 8.24 8.50 7.98
N ALA A 109 8.49 9.24 6.89
CA ALA A 109 7.97 8.87 5.58
C ALA A 109 8.59 7.56 5.05
N VAL A 110 9.87 7.31 5.28
CA VAL A 110 10.53 6.02 4.94
C VAL A 110 9.94 4.87 5.75
N GLU A 111 9.73 5.06 7.05
CA GLU A 111 9.17 4.04 7.96
C GLU A 111 7.71 3.67 7.60
N ASN A 112 6.97 4.59 6.99
CA ASN A 112 5.59 4.40 6.56
C ASN A 112 5.44 3.88 5.12
N LEU A 113 6.51 3.52 4.45
CA LEU A 113 6.45 2.96 3.10
C LEU A 113 5.78 1.58 3.09
N VAL A 114 4.84 1.41 2.17
CA VAL A 114 4.13 0.16 1.94
C VAL A 114 4.57 -0.43 0.61
N GLN A 115 5.07 -1.65 0.62
CA GLN A 115 5.42 -2.36 -0.62
C GLN A 115 4.16 -2.70 -1.42
N LYS A 116 4.24 -2.61 -2.74
CA LYS A 116 3.18 -3.11 -3.64
C LYS A 116 2.96 -4.60 -3.43
N ALA A 117 1.71 -5.00 -3.43
CA ALA A 117 1.35 -6.41 -3.37
C ALA A 117 1.79 -7.14 -4.64
N ASN A 118 2.11 -8.43 -4.50
CA ASN A 118 2.24 -9.34 -5.63
C ASN A 118 0.85 -9.93 -5.96
N PRO A 119 0.21 -9.54 -7.08
CA PRO A 119 -1.13 -9.97 -7.38
C PRO A 119 -1.22 -11.30 -8.14
N SER A 120 -0.11 -12.01 -8.38
CA SER A 120 -0.09 -13.21 -9.23
C SER A 120 -1.03 -14.31 -8.75
N GLY A 121 -1.17 -14.50 -7.44
CA GLY A 121 -2.13 -15.46 -6.86
C GLY A 121 -3.57 -15.07 -7.15
N LEU A 122 -3.89 -13.77 -7.03
CA LEU A 122 -5.22 -13.24 -7.30
C LEU A 122 -5.57 -13.34 -8.78
N GLU A 123 -4.61 -13.06 -9.67
CA GLU A 123 -4.76 -13.21 -11.12
C GLU A 123 -5.13 -14.66 -11.49
N GLY A 124 -4.43 -15.63 -10.90
CA GLY A 124 -4.74 -17.05 -11.09
C GLY A 124 -6.14 -17.41 -10.59
N ALA A 125 -6.56 -16.91 -9.43
CA ALA A 125 -7.89 -17.15 -8.88
C ALA A 125 -8.99 -16.51 -9.75
N ILE A 126 -8.77 -15.30 -10.25
CA ILE A 126 -9.65 -14.61 -11.20
C ILE A 126 -9.84 -15.47 -12.45
N ALA A 127 -8.76 -15.95 -13.07
CA ALA A 127 -8.83 -16.79 -14.27
C ALA A 127 -9.62 -18.08 -14.05
N VAL A 128 -9.47 -18.72 -12.89
CA VAL A 128 -10.24 -19.91 -12.51
C VAL A 128 -11.73 -19.59 -12.46
N VAL A 129 -12.11 -18.51 -11.78
CA VAL A 129 -13.54 -18.14 -11.62
C VAL A 129 -14.13 -17.68 -12.94
N GLU A 130 -13.39 -16.94 -13.76
CA GLU A 130 -13.83 -16.56 -15.12
C GLU A 130 -14.13 -17.80 -15.98
N ASN A 131 -13.26 -18.81 -15.93
CA ASN A 131 -13.48 -20.06 -16.65
C ASN A 131 -14.73 -20.81 -16.14
N ILE A 132 -14.98 -20.82 -14.82
CA ILE A 132 -16.19 -21.40 -14.24
C ILE A 132 -17.44 -20.66 -14.76
N LEU A 133 -17.44 -19.34 -14.73
CA LEU A 133 -18.57 -18.51 -15.17
C LEU A 133 -18.79 -18.55 -16.68
N ALA A 134 -17.73 -18.66 -17.47
CA ALA A 134 -17.82 -18.86 -18.92
C ALA A 134 -18.49 -20.19 -19.30
N ASN A 135 -18.40 -21.21 -18.44
CA ASN A 135 -18.99 -22.53 -18.61
C ASN A 135 -20.14 -22.80 -17.62
N ARG A 136 -20.85 -21.77 -17.21
CA ARG A 136 -21.86 -21.80 -16.14
C ARG A 136 -22.93 -22.82 -16.31
N GLU A 137 -23.30 -23.17 -17.55
CA GLU A 137 -24.31 -24.20 -17.90
C GLU A 137 -23.86 -25.60 -17.50
N GLN A 138 -22.59 -25.85 -17.26
CA GLN A 138 -22.06 -27.15 -16.81
C GLN A 138 -22.19 -27.36 -15.30
N TYR A 139 -22.58 -26.32 -14.56
CA TYR A 139 -22.61 -26.35 -13.10
C TYR A 139 -24.01 -26.16 -12.54
N ILE A 140 -24.21 -26.53 -11.28
CA ILE A 140 -25.45 -26.32 -10.56
C ILE A 140 -25.61 -24.84 -10.25
N PRO A 141 -26.68 -24.15 -10.70
CA PRO A 141 -26.81 -22.70 -10.58
C PRO A 141 -26.68 -22.19 -9.15
N SER A 142 -27.25 -22.89 -8.15
CA SER A 142 -27.14 -22.46 -6.73
C SER A 142 -25.73 -22.53 -6.17
N THR A 143 -24.80 -23.23 -6.84
CA THR A 143 -23.38 -23.27 -6.41
C THR A 143 -22.55 -22.15 -7.02
N LEU A 144 -23.12 -21.37 -7.94
CA LEU A 144 -22.49 -20.22 -8.59
C LEU A 144 -22.83 -18.89 -7.88
N GLU A 145 -23.72 -18.94 -6.89
CA GLU A 145 -24.14 -17.73 -6.16
C GLU A 145 -22.95 -17.03 -5.49
N GLY A 146 -22.89 -15.71 -5.62
CA GLY A 146 -21.82 -14.85 -5.08
C GLY A 146 -20.50 -14.84 -5.88
N LEU A 147 -20.31 -15.75 -6.86
CA LEU A 147 -19.07 -15.80 -7.65
C LEU A 147 -18.89 -14.56 -8.54
N GLU A 148 -19.94 -14.07 -9.17
CA GLU A 148 -19.85 -12.87 -10.02
C GLU A 148 -19.51 -11.62 -9.21
N GLU A 149 -20.12 -11.46 -8.03
CA GLU A 149 -19.82 -10.35 -7.13
C GLU A 149 -18.39 -10.43 -6.60
N ALA A 150 -17.97 -11.61 -6.12
CA ALA A 150 -16.61 -11.82 -5.64
C ALA A 150 -15.56 -11.61 -6.76
N LEU A 151 -15.85 -12.02 -7.98
CA LEU A 151 -15.01 -11.75 -9.15
C LEU A 151 -14.89 -10.26 -9.43
N GLY A 152 -15.98 -9.50 -9.32
CA GLY A 152 -15.96 -8.05 -9.47
C GLY A 152 -15.07 -7.36 -8.44
N GLN A 153 -15.19 -7.76 -7.17
CA GLN A 153 -14.35 -7.27 -6.07
C GLN A 153 -12.87 -7.65 -6.27
N ALA A 154 -12.60 -8.88 -6.70
CA ALA A 154 -11.25 -9.36 -6.98
C ALA A 154 -10.57 -8.58 -8.12
N LYS A 155 -11.31 -8.29 -9.20
CA LYS A 155 -10.80 -7.46 -10.30
C LYS A 155 -10.53 -6.02 -9.89
N ALA A 156 -11.40 -5.43 -9.07
CA ALA A 156 -11.19 -4.09 -8.54
C ALA A 156 -9.91 -4.03 -7.68
N LEU A 157 -9.71 -5.01 -6.79
CA LEU A 157 -8.50 -5.10 -5.97
C LEU A 157 -7.24 -5.37 -6.80
N TYR A 158 -7.34 -6.21 -7.85
CA TYR A 158 -6.23 -6.47 -8.76
C TYR A 158 -5.75 -5.20 -9.49
N GLY A 159 -6.68 -4.30 -9.81
CA GLY A 159 -6.38 -3.01 -10.43
C GLY A 159 -5.94 -1.92 -9.46
N ASP A 160 -6.02 -2.15 -8.14
CA ASP A 160 -5.66 -1.14 -7.15
C ASP A 160 -4.14 -1.14 -6.88
N ALA A 161 -3.46 -0.09 -7.34
CA ALA A 161 -2.04 0.10 -7.11
C ALA A 161 -1.65 0.29 -5.62
N ASN A 162 -2.63 0.56 -4.75
CA ASN A 162 -2.45 0.70 -3.31
C ASN A 162 -2.86 -0.55 -2.51
N ALA A 163 -3.22 -1.63 -3.20
CA ALA A 163 -3.59 -2.88 -2.54
C ALA A 163 -2.46 -3.40 -1.64
N THR A 164 -2.80 -3.82 -0.43
CA THR A 164 -1.85 -4.47 0.48
C THR A 164 -1.77 -5.96 0.19
N GLN A 165 -0.62 -6.60 0.47
CA GLN A 165 -0.46 -8.05 0.31
C GLN A 165 -1.52 -8.83 1.09
N THR A 166 -1.81 -8.41 2.32
CA THR A 166 -2.85 -9.05 3.16
C THR A 166 -4.23 -9.01 2.51
N ALA A 167 -4.59 -7.89 1.86
CA ALA A 167 -5.88 -7.78 1.17
C ALA A 167 -5.93 -8.69 -0.06
N VAL A 168 -4.84 -8.74 -0.84
CA VAL A 168 -4.70 -9.60 -2.02
C VAL A 168 -4.76 -11.07 -1.64
N ASP A 169 -4.03 -11.49 -0.60
CA ASP A 169 -4.02 -12.89 -0.13
C ASP A 169 -5.40 -13.32 0.39
N LYS A 170 -6.05 -12.44 1.16
CA LYS A 170 -7.40 -12.69 1.67
C LYS A 170 -8.40 -12.84 0.52
N MET A 171 -8.42 -11.92 -0.43
CA MET A 171 -9.32 -11.99 -1.59
C MET A 171 -9.06 -13.24 -2.43
N THR A 172 -7.81 -13.62 -2.63
CA THR A 172 -7.43 -14.86 -3.31
C THR A 172 -8.03 -16.07 -2.61
N GLY A 173 -7.87 -16.15 -1.29
CA GLY A 173 -8.44 -17.23 -0.48
C GLY A 173 -9.97 -17.30 -0.53
N ASP A 174 -10.63 -16.15 -0.37
CA ASP A 174 -12.09 -16.05 -0.41
C ASP A 174 -12.66 -16.46 -1.77
N LEU A 175 -12.05 -15.99 -2.86
CA LEU A 175 -12.45 -16.31 -4.23
C LEU A 175 -12.26 -17.80 -4.55
N MET A 176 -11.15 -18.38 -4.15
CA MET A 176 -10.89 -19.82 -4.32
C MET A 176 -11.80 -20.66 -3.46
N ALA A 177 -12.12 -20.24 -2.24
CA ALA A 177 -13.07 -20.93 -1.38
C ALA A 177 -14.50 -20.99 -1.99
N LEU A 178 -14.91 -19.92 -2.67
CA LEU A 178 -16.17 -19.91 -3.43
C LEU A 178 -16.07 -20.83 -4.66
N ALA A 179 -14.98 -20.78 -5.41
CA ALA A 179 -14.77 -21.65 -6.56
C ALA A 179 -14.79 -23.14 -6.20
N MET A 180 -14.26 -23.52 -5.03
CA MET A 180 -14.27 -24.90 -4.54
C MET A 180 -15.66 -25.42 -4.16
N LYS A 181 -16.64 -24.55 -3.91
CA LYS A 181 -18.04 -24.92 -3.64
C LYS A 181 -18.82 -25.25 -4.91
N VAL A 182 -18.30 -24.87 -6.07
CA VAL A 182 -18.97 -25.09 -7.37
C VAL A 182 -19.01 -26.57 -7.71
N ARG A 183 -20.19 -27.05 -8.11
CA ARG A 183 -20.41 -28.46 -8.40
C ARG A 183 -21.08 -28.66 -9.75
N LYS A 184 -20.68 -29.72 -10.46
CA LYS A 184 -21.37 -30.19 -11.66
C LYS A 184 -22.56 -31.07 -11.28
N PRO A 185 -23.62 -31.07 -12.07
CA PRO A 185 -24.72 -32.03 -11.89
C PRO A 185 -24.20 -33.47 -11.93
N ALA A 186 -24.84 -34.36 -11.13
CA ALA A 186 -24.50 -35.76 -11.13
C ALA A 186 -24.78 -36.38 -12.52
N ASN A 187 -23.85 -37.17 -13.01
CA ASN A 187 -24.03 -37.91 -14.25
C ASN A 187 -24.93 -39.12 -14.03
N LYS A 188 -26.19 -39.03 -14.51
CA LYS A 188 -27.20 -40.08 -14.38
C LYS A 188 -27.23 -41.04 -15.60
N ALA A 189 -26.32 -40.92 -16.56
CA ALA A 189 -26.36 -41.68 -17.81
C ALA A 189 -26.28 -43.21 -17.57
N ALA A 190 -25.36 -43.64 -16.69
CA ALA A 190 -25.24 -45.06 -16.32
C ALA A 190 -26.51 -45.61 -15.67
N LEU A 191 -27.12 -44.83 -14.75
CA LEU A 191 -28.38 -45.24 -14.10
C LEU A 191 -29.52 -45.28 -15.09
N LYS A 192 -29.63 -44.29 -16.00
CA LYS A 192 -30.65 -44.33 -17.09
C LYS A 192 -30.48 -45.54 -17.99
N SER A 193 -29.23 -45.88 -18.35
CA SER A 193 -28.94 -47.07 -19.17
C SER A 193 -29.31 -48.36 -18.45
N ALA A 194 -28.98 -48.49 -17.16
CA ALA A 194 -29.34 -49.64 -16.34
C ALA A 194 -30.85 -49.78 -16.17
N LEU A 195 -31.57 -48.69 -15.90
CA LEU A 195 -33.03 -48.66 -15.83
C LEU A 195 -33.67 -49.07 -17.16
N GLY A 196 -33.16 -48.59 -18.28
CA GLY A 196 -33.63 -48.96 -19.61
C GLY A 196 -33.39 -50.45 -19.92
N TYR A 197 -32.25 -50.97 -19.46
CA TYR A 197 -32.01 -52.46 -19.59
C TYR A 197 -32.95 -53.29 -18.73
N ALA A 198 -33.11 -52.91 -17.45
CA ALA A 198 -34.06 -53.60 -16.54
C ALA A 198 -35.51 -53.54 -17.04
N GLY A 199 -35.95 -52.41 -17.60
CA GLY A 199 -37.27 -52.26 -18.21
C GLY A 199 -37.48 -53.18 -19.41
N ARG A 200 -36.47 -53.37 -20.26
CA ARG A 200 -36.51 -54.34 -21.37
C ARG A 200 -36.62 -55.78 -20.89
N LEU A 201 -35.84 -56.12 -19.87
CA LEU A 201 -35.90 -57.46 -19.27
C LEU A 201 -37.28 -57.74 -18.64
N SER A 202 -37.86 -56.76 -17.93
CA SER A 202 -39.19 -56.85 -17.36
C SER A 202 -40.26 -57.05 -18.48
N GLY A 203 -40.16 -56.28 -19.56
CA GLY A 203 -41.06 -56.44 -20.72
C GLY A 203 -40.92 -57.80 -21.42
N MET A 204 -39.70 -58.31 -21.52
CA MET A 204 -39.46 -59.69 -22.07
C MET A 204 -40.05 -60.77 -21.19
N ASN A 205 -39.90 -60.67 -19.85
CA ASN A 205 -40.49 -61.61 -18.91
C ASN A 205 -42.04 -61.62 -18.98
N GLN A 206 -42.65 -60.44 -19.06
CA GLN A 206 -44.11 -60.33 -19.23
C GLN A 206 -44.57 -60.91 -20.56
N ALA A 207 -43.84 -60.73 -21.64
CA ALA A 207 -44.12 -61.28 -22.93
C ALA A 207 -43.97 -62.83 -22.93
N ALA A 208 -42.98 -63.36 -22.20
CA ALA A 208 -42.78 -64.82 -22.04
C ALA A 208 -43.89 -65.46 -21.23
N LEU A 209 -44.33 -64.85 -20.13
CA LEU A 209 -45.46 -65.26 -19.33
C LEU A 209 -46.75 -65.26 -20.12
N ALA A 210 -47.06 -64.19 -20.87
CA ALA A 210 -48.24 -64.12 -21.73
C ALA A 210 -48.21 -65.13 -22.89
N ARG A 211 -47.02 -65.57 -23.32
CA ARG A 211 -46.87 -66.69 -24.27
C ARG A 211 -47.16 -68.01 -23.61
N ALA A 212 -46.67 -68.28 -22.41
CA ALA A 212 -46.90 -69.44 -21.63
C ALA A 212 -48.45 -69.65 -21.34
N ASP A 213 -49.11 -68.58 -20.91
CA ASP A 213 -50.55 -68.54 -20.64
C ASP A 213 -51.35 -68.83 -21.89
N ARG A 214 -50.93 -68.35 -23.06
CA ARG A 214 -51.58 -68.66 -24.34
C ARG A 214 -51.42 -70.15 -24.74
N VAL A 215 -50.27 -70.73 -24.50
CA VAL A 215 -49.98 -72.11 -24.75
C VAL A 215 -50.83 -73.02 -23.82
N LEU A 216 -50.86 -72.64 -22.54
CA LEU A 216 -51.68 -73.35 -21.56
C LEU A 216 -53.22 -73.33 -21.94
N ALA A 217 -53.71 -72.18 -22.36
CA ALA A 217 -55.10 -72.02 -22.78
C ALA A 217 -55.42 -72.77 -24.06
N ALA A 218 -54.44 -73.09 -24.92
CA ALA A 218 -54.63 -73.87 -26.13
C ALA A 218 -54.59 -75.44 -25.91
N CYS A 219 -54.20 -75.86 -24.71
CA CYS A 219 -54.13 -77.25 -24.33
C CYS A 219 -55.37 -77.73 -23.56
N HIS A 220 -56.35 -76.86 -23.36
CA HIS A 220 -57.69 -77.18 -22.81
C HIS A 220 -58.74 -77.07 -23.87
#